data_feb1f4daa1bbf02f077f1a62e222ccc1
#
_entry.id   feb1f4daa1bbf02f077f1a62e222ccc1
#
_cell.length_a   1.000
_cell.length_b   1.000
_cell.length_c   1.000
_cell.angle_alpha   90.00
_cell.angle_beta   90.00
_cell.angle_gamma   90.00
#
_symmetry.space_group_name_H-M   'P 1'
#
loop_
_entity.id
_entity.type
_entity.pdbx_description
1 polymer ?
#
loop_
_entity_poly.entity_id
_entity_poly.type
_entity_poly.pdbx_seq_one_letter_code
_entity_poly.pdbx_strand_id
1 'polypeptide(L)' 'MSYDELLDRITVDPSVCGGKPCIRGTRINIAVILDGLAEGLTPEQIIDHYPQLTLDDLHAALAYAAELSKENIWKVAPAL' A
#
# COMPACT_ATOMS: atom_id res chain seq x y z
N MET A 1 -7.35 14.38 -0.49
CA MET A 1 -6.54 13.99 0.68
C MET A 1 -5.08 14.24 0.37
N SER A 2 -4.35 14.84 1.30
CA SER A 2 -2.94 15.14 1.06
C SER A 2 -2.09 13.86 1.12
N TYR A 3 -0.87 13.96 0.61
CA TYR A 3 0.07 12.84 0.62
C TYR A 3 0.36 12.37 2.05
N ASP A 4 0.57 13.32 2.97
CA ASP A 4 0.82 12.99 4.37
C ASP A 4 -0.38 12.32 5.01
N GLU A 5 -1.58 12.76 4.68
CA GLU A 5 -2.79 12.13 5.19
C GLU A 5 -2.95 10.71 4.66
N LEU A 6 -2.53 10.46 3.42
CA LEU A 6 -2.55 9.10 2.89
C LEU A 6 -1.60 8.21 3.67
N LEU A 7 -0.38 8.69 3.94
CA LEU A 7 0.60 7.92 4.70
C LEU A 7 0.12 7.60 6.11
N ASP A 8 -0.67 8.49 6.71
CA ASP A 8 -1.23 8.26 8.04
C ASP A 8 -2.23 7.11 8.08
N ARG A 9 -2.71 6.66 6.93
CA ARG A 9 -3.60 5.50 6.87
C ARG A 9 -2.86 4.17 7.00
N ILE A 10 -1.53 4.20 6.97
CA ILE A 10 -0.72 2.99 7.08
C ILE A 10 -0.22 2.86 8.50
N THR A 11 -0.31 1.66 9.05
CA THR A 11 0.24 1.36 10.37
C THR A 11 1.23 0.22 10.25
N VAL A 12 2.30 0.30 11.06
CA VAL A 12 3.29 -0.76 11.17
C VAL A 12 3.40 -1.07 12.65
N ASP A 13 2.71 -2.12 13.10
CA ASP A 13 2.61 -2.47 14.49
C ASP A 13 2.97 -3.95 14.65
N PRO A 14 3.96 -4.29 15.50
CA PRO A 14 4.34 -5.70 15.68
C PRO A 14 3.18 -6.60 16.09
N SER A 15 2.16 -6.05 16.73
CA SER A 15 1.00 -6.84 17.16
C SER A 15 -0.07 -6.97 16.07
N VAL A 16 0.12 -6.30 14.93
CA VAL A 16 -0.84 -6.32 13.83
C VAL A 16 -0.12 -6.74 12.57
N CYS A 17 -0.65 -7.73 11.86
CA CYS A 17 -0.08 -8.24 10.61
C CYS A 17 1.38 -8.65 10.73
N GLY A 18 1.80 -9.08 11.93
CA GLY A 18 3.17 -9.50 12.17
C GLY A 18 4.19 -8.39 11.98
N GLY A 19 3.80 -7.14 12.17
CA GLY A 19 4.68 -6.00 12.00
C GLY A 19 4.82 -5.51 10.57
N LYS A 20 4.07 -6.10 9.65
CA LYS A 20 4.08 -5.64 8.26
C LYS A 20 3.14 -4.45 8.08
N PRO A 21 3.41 -3.56 7.11
CA PRO A 21 2.53 -2.42 6.88
C PRO A 21 1.13 -2.88 6.49
N CYS A 22 0.13 -2.32 7.14
CA CYS A 22 -1.26 -2.59 6.77
C CYS A 22 -2.11 -1.34 6.91
N ILE A 23 -3.30 -1.40 6.36
CA ILE A 23 -4.24 -0.28 6.43
C ILE A 23 -4.72 -0.16 7.87
N ARG A 24 -4.60 1.03 8.43
CA ARG A 24 -4.98 1.31 9.81
C ARG A 24 -6.43 0.93 10.06
N GLY A 25 -6.66 0.26 11.17
CA GLY A 25 -7.99 -0.22 11.53
C GLY A 25 -8.39 -1.53 10.86
N THR A 26 -7.48 -2.13 10.08
CA THR A 26 -7.73 -3.42 9.44
C THR A 26 -6.54 -4.32 9.69
N ARG A 27 -6.65 -5.58 9.24
CA ARG A 27 -5.52 -6.49 9.19
C ARG A 27 -5.12 -6.77 7.74
N ILE A 28 -5.45 -5.85 6.86
CA ILE A 28 -5.14 -6.01 5.44
C ILE A 28 -3.75 -5.44 5.18
N ASN A 29 -2.83 -6.33 4.85
CA ASN A 29 -1.46 -5.98 4.50
C ASN A 29 -1.46 -5.22 3.18
N ILE A 30 -0.71 -4.13 3.10
CA ILE A 30 -0.69 -3.35 1.85
C ILE A 30 -0.09 -4.14 0.68
N ALA A 31 0.72 -5.18 0.96
CA ALA A 31 1.24 -6.02 -0.12
C ALA A 31 0.12 -6.70 -0.91
N VAL A 32 -0.99 -7.02 -0.24
CA VAL A 32 -2.16 -7.61 -0.91
C VAL A 32 -2.71 -6.64 -1.96
N ILE A 33 -2.78 -5.37 -1.59
CA ILE A 33 -3.27 -4.33 -2.49
C ILE A 33 -2.30 -4.14 -3.65
N LEU A 34 -1.01 -4.02 -3.33
CA LEU A 34 0.01 -3.76 -4.34
C LEU A 34 0.12 -4.92 -5.33
N ASP A 35 0.10 -6.16 -4.81
CA ASP A 35 0.14 -7.35 -5.66
C ASP A 35 -1.07 -7.41 -6.58
N GLY A 36 -2.26 -7.08 -6.06
CA GLY A 36 -3.45 -7.08 -6.87
C GLY A 36 -3.36 -6.09 -8.03
N LEU A 37 -2.89 -4.87 -7.73
CA LEU A 37 -2.71 -3.85 -8.75
C LEU A 37 -1.65 -4.29 -9.77
N ALA A 38 -0.56 -4.90 -9.29
CA ALA A 38 0.50 -5.39 -10.18
C ALA A 38 0.00 -6.49 -11.11
N GLU A 39 -0.94 -7.29 -10.66
CA GLU A 39 -1.54 -8.36 -11.46
C GLU A 39 -2.60 -7.86 -12.42
N GLY A 40 -2.92 -6.57 -12.37
CA GLY A 40 -3.86 -5.97 -13.31
C GLY A 40 -5.28 -5.82 -12.79
N LEU A 41 -5.51 -6.06 -11.50
CA LEU A 41 -6.83 -5.81 -10.92
C LEU A 41 -7.11 -4.32 -10.88
N THR A 42 -8.36 -3.97 -11.10
CA THR A 42 -8.79 -2.58 -10.95
C THR A 42 -9.01 -2.27 -9.46
N PRO A 43 -8.96 -0.98 -9.08
CA PRO A 43 -9.30 -0.60 -7.70
C PRO A 43 -10.66 -1.13 -7.27
N GLU A 44 -11.65 -1.09 -8.16
CA GLU A 44 -12.99 -1.59 -7.86
C GLU A 44 -12.98 -3.08 -7.55
N GLN A 45 -12.18 -3.85 -8.29
CA GLN A 45 -12.08 -5.29 -8.04
C GLN A 45 -11.44 -5.58 -6.70
N ILE A 46 -10.43 -4.81 -6.32
CA ILE A 46 -9.77 -4.97 -5.02
C ILE A 46 -10.75 -4.65 -3.89
N ILE A 47 -11.49 -3.55 -4.00
CA ILE A 47 -12.47 -3.15 -3.00
C ILE A 47 -13.59 -4.18 -2.92
N ASP A 48 -13.94 -4.79 -4.05
CA ASP A 48 -14.96 -5.83 -4.09
C ASP A 48 -14.54 -7.05 -3.25
N HIS A 49 -13.25 -7.42 -3.33
CA HIS A 49 -12.70 -8.51 -2.52
C HIS A 49 -12.54 -8.13 -1.05
N TYR A 50 -12.25 -6.86 -0.78
CA TYR A 50 -12.01 -6.35 0.58
C TYR A 50 -12.89 -5.13 0.82
N PRO A 51 -14.18 -5.34 1.13
CA PRO A 51 -15.13 -4.22 1.23
C PRO A 51 -14.82 -3.19 2.32
N GLN A 52 -13.93 -3.52 3.26
CA GLN A 52 -13.50 -2.55 4.26
C GLN A 52 -12.60 -1.47 3.67
N LEU A 53 -12.01 -1.71 2.50
CA LEU A 53 -11.10 -0.77 1.90
C LEU A 53 -11.84 0.32 1.14
N THR A 54 -11.26 1.51 1.15
CA THR A 54 -11.73 2.62 0.33
C THR A 54 -10.68 2.92 -0.74
N LEU A 55 -11.04 3.74 -1.71
CA LEU A 55 -10.09 4.17 -2.73
C LEU A 55 -8.90 4.91 -2.10
N ASP A 56 -9.15 5.69 -1.05
CA ASP A 56 -8.06 6.38 -0.34
C ASP A 56 -7.09 5.39 0.30
N ASP A 57 -7.59 4.23 0.75
CA ASP A 57 -6.72 3.20 1.30
C ASP A 57 -5.79 2.63 0.23
N LEU A 58 -6.30 2.45 -0.98
CA LEU A 58 -5.47 2.00 -2.09
C LEU A 58 -4.41 3.04 -2.44
N HIS A 59 -4.81 4.31 -2.46
CA HIS A 59 -3.86 5.40 -2.70
C HIS A 59 -2.81 5.46 -1.58
N ALA A 60 -3.21 5.17 -0.35
CA ALA A 60 -2.28 5.11 0.78
C ALA A 60 -1.21 4.03 0.58
N ALA A 61 -1.63 2.86 0.11
CA ALA A 61 -0.69 1.77 -0.19
C ALA A 61 0.31 2.20 -1.26
N LEU A 62 -0.16 2.87 -2.30
CA LEU A 62 0.70 3.37 -3.36
C LEU A 62 1.66 4.43 -2.84
N ALA A 63 1.18 5.34 -1.97
CA ALA A 63 2.02 6.38 -1.38
C ALA A 63 3.14 5.76 -0.53
N TYR A 64 2.81 4.74 0.25
CA TYR A 64 3.80 4.07 1.07
C TYR A 64 4.87 3.39 0.21
N ALA A 65 4.44 2.70 -0.85
CA ALA A 65 5.37 2.06 -1.77
C ALA A 65 6.27 3.09 -2.45
N ALA A 66 5.70 4.25 -2.80
CA ALA A 66 6.47 5.32 -3.40
C ALA A 66 7.54 5.85 -2.46
N GLU A 67 7.22 5.99 -1.16
CA GLU A 67 8.21 6.43 -0.18
C GLU A 67 9.35 5.44 -0.06
N LEU A 68 9.02 4.15 0.00
CA LEU A 68 10.06 3.12 0.09
C LEU A 68 10.96 3.14 -1.15
N SER A 69 10.38 3.36 -2.32
CA SER A 69 11.19 3.37 -3.54
C SER A 69 12.09 4.60 -3.63
N LYS A 70 11.71 5.70 -2.98
CA LYS A 70 12.56 6.89 -2.92
C LYS A 70 13.74 6.71 -1.98
N GLU A 71 13.54 5.94 -0.92
CA GLU A 71 14.58 5.73 0.09
C GLU A 71 15.63 4.74 -0.35
N ASN A 72 15.27 3.82 -1.25
CA ASN A 72 16.17 2.76 -1.67
C ASN A 72 16.80 3.09 -2.99
N ILE A 73 18.15 3.08 -3.01
CA ILE A 73 18.90 3.24 -4.24
C ILE A 73 19.19 1.85 -4.75
N TRP A 74 18.46 1.44 -5.76
CA TRP A 74 18.65 0.11 -6.34
C TRP A 74 19.71 0.14 -7.42
N LYS A 75 20.47 -0.93 -7.48
CA LYS A 75 21.48 -1.10 -8.51
C LYS A 75 20.85 -1.57 -9.80
N VAL A 76 19.78 -0.94 -10.16
CA VAL A 76 19.13 -1.25 -11.43
C VAL A 76 19.97 -0.60 -12.53
N ALA A 77 20.18 -1.32 -13.59
CA ALA A 77 20.92 -0.76 -14.71
C ALA A 77 20.23 0.52 -15.17
N PRO A 78 21.02 1.59 -15.44
CA PRO A 78 20.43 2.83 -15.91
C PRO A 78 19.67 2.58 -17.20
N ALA A 79 18.57 3.19 -17.31
CA ALA A 79 17.83 3.07 -18.53
C ALA A 79 18.56 3.69 -19.68
N LEU A 80 19.36 3.94 -19.68
CA LEU A 80 20.01 4.36 -20.55
C LEU A 80 20.20 4.66 -21.24
#